data_61540e101dad233d714a469ed26246d5
#
_entry.id   61540e101dad233d714a469ed26246d5
#
_cell.length_a   1.000
_cell.length_b   1.000
_cell.length_c   1.000
_cell.angle_alpha   90.00
_cell.angle_beta   90.00
_cell.angle_gamma   90.00
#
_symmetry.space_group_name_H-M   'P 1'
#
loop_
_entity.id
_entity.type
_entity.pdbx_description
1 polymer ?
#
loop_
_entity_poly.entity_id
_entity_poly.type
_entity_poly.pdbx_seq_one_letter_code
_entity_poly.pdbx_strand_id
1 'polypeptide(L)'
;MSTTAAARVMARGRHIELRVWERDPAGERAFAPDEAREHVAYVQAGALIVSIGDAPPLEVHAGDSYVVPMGHGHRFEVLEPTTVVEAISAFDRSY
;
A
#
# COMPACT_ATOMS: atom_id res chain seq x y z
N MET A 1 -9.15 -20.71 -4.25
CA MET A 1 -7.77 -20.48 -3.86
C MET A 1 -7.42 -19.01 -3.96
N SER A 2 -6.93 -18.46 -2.91
CA SER A 2 -6.57 -17.06 -2.91
C SER A 2 -5.37 -16.81 -3.79
N THR A 3 -5.44 -15.76 -4.58
CA THR A 3 -4.34 -15.37 -5.43
C THR A 3 -3.84 -13.98 -5.07
N THR A 4 -4.17 -13.52 -3.88
CA THR A 4 -3.72 -12.21 -3.44
C THR A 4 -2.19 -12.22 -3.39
N ALA A 5 -1.60 -11.26 -4.06
CA ALA A 5 -0.16 -11.12 -4.02
C ALA A 5 0.27 -10.69 -2.63
N ALA A 6 1.39 -11.21 -2.18
CA ALA A 6 1.98 -10.79 -0.93
C ALA A 6 3.05 -9.75 -1.22
N ALA A 7 3.23 -8.82 -0.31
CA ALA A 7 4.29 -7.86 -0.45
C ALA A 7 5.64 -8.57 -0.26
N ARG A 8 6.59 -8.21 -1.09
CA ARG A 8 7.96 -8.71 -0.98
C ARG A 8 8.84 -7.59 -0.43
N VAL A 9 9.61 -7.90 0.60
CA VAL A 9 10.53 -6.93 1.16
C VAL A 9 11.68 -6.74 0.19
N MET A 10 11.88 -5.50 -0.25
CA MET A 10 12.98 -5.15 -1.13
C MET A 10 14.21 -4.75 -0.34
N ALA A 11 14.01 -3.98 0.71
CA ALA A 11 15.10 -3.50 1.53
C ALA A 11 14.55 -3.12 2.90
N ARG A 12 15.36 -3.28 3.90
CA ARG A 12 14.98 -2.93 5.27
C ARG A 12 16.07 -2.10 5.89
N GLY A 13 15.71 -0.88 6.26
CA GLY A 13 16.58 -0.02 7.02
C GLY A 13 16.35 -0.18 8.51
N ARG A 14 16.82 0.77 9.28
CA ARG A 14 16.65 0.72 10.73
C ARG A 14 15.22 1.09 11.13
N HIS A 15 14.59 2.01 10.43
CA HIS A 15 13.28 2.52 10.79
C HIS A 15 12.25 2.41 9.68
N ILE A 16 12.66 2.02 8.49
CA ILE A 16 11.81 2.00 7.32
C ILE A 16 12.08 0.73 6.55
N GLU A 17 11.01 0.14 6.05
CA GLU A 17 11.07 -1.03 5.19
C GLU A 17 10.49 -0.65 3.84
N LEU A 18 11.15 -1.07 2.77
CA LEU A 18 10.68 -0.87 1.42
C LEU A 18 10.15 -2.19 0.90
N ARG A 19 8.92 -2.19 0.42
CA ARG A 19 8.25 -3.40 -0.07
C ARG A 19 7.67 -3.16 -1.45
N VAL A 20 7.43 -4.24 -2.16
CA VAL A 20 6.76 -4.16 -3.46
C VAL A 20 5.64 -5.18 -3.51
N TRP A 21 4.51 -4.75 -4.04
CA TRP A 21 3.38 -5.59 -4.41
C TRP A 21 3.44 -5.71 -5.91
N GLU A 22 3.90 -6.86 -6.40
CA GLU A 22 4.15 -7.02 -7.83
C GLU A 22 2.93 -7.59 -8.52
N ARG A 23 2.44 -6.86 -9.53
CA ARG A 23 1.36 -7.32 -10.40
C ARG A 23 0.16 -7.83 -9.60
N ASP A 24 -0.21 -7.08 -8.58
CA ASP A 24 -1.36 -7.41 -7.77
C ASP A 24 -2.59 -7.45 -8.69
N PRO A 25 -3.32 -8.56 -8.71
CA PRO A 25 -4.42 -8.70 -9.66
C PRO A 25 -5.60 -7.78 -9.34
N ALA A 26 -6.43 -7.55 -10.35
CA ALA A 26 -7.63 -6.75 -10.17
C ALA A 26 -8.49 -7.33 -9.04
N GLY A 27 -9.16 -6.45 -8.30
CA GLY A 27 -10.02 -6.85 -7.20
C GLY A 27 -9.98 -5.85 -6.09
N GLU A 28 -10.73 -6.13 -5.03
CA GLU A 28 -10.84 -5.25 -3.89
C GLU A 28 -10.01 -5.78 -2.73
N ARG A 29 -9.40 -4.85 -2.00
CA ARG A 29 -8.62 -5.15 -0.80
C ARG A 29 -9.00 -4.15 0.27
N ALA A 30 -9.09 -4.60 1.52
CA ALA A 30 -9.38 -3.72 2.64
C ALA A 30 -8.38 -3.99 3.76
N PHE A 31 -7.91 -2.94 4.38
CA PHE A 31 -6.92 -3.04 5.44
C PHE A 31 -7.38 -2.25 6.65
N ALA A 32 -7.25 -2.85 7.81
CA ALA A 32 -7.61 -2.22 9.07
C ALA A 32 -6.63 -1.08 9.38
N PRO A 33 -7.06 -0.13 10.22
CA PRO A 33 -6.15 0.92 10.68
C PRO A 33 -4.92 0.33 11.36
N ASP A 34 -3.78 0.92 11.08
CA ASP A 34 -2.53 0.55 11.73
C ASP A 34 -2.06 1.75 12.52
N GLU A 35 -2.11 1.64 13.84
CA GLU A 35 -1.81 2.76 14.73
C GLU A 35 -0.32 3.06 14.80
N ALA A 36 0.51 2.12 14.40
CA ALA A 36 1.95 2.24 14.58
C ALA A 36 2.69 2.60 13.30
N ARG A 37 2.02 2.58 12.17
CA ARG A 37 2.72 2.68 10.89
C ARG A 37 2.01 3.61 9.95
N GLU A 38 2.82 4.28 9.13
CA GLU A 38 2.29 4.98 7.98
C GLU A 38 2.87 4.33 6.73
N HIS A 39 2.14 4.47 5.63
CA HIS A 39 2.53 3.88 4.37
C HIS A 39 2.66 5.00 3.34
N VAL A 40 3.78 5.03 2.64
CA VAL A 40 4.00 5.96 1.53
C VAL A 40 4.18 5.09 0.30
N ALA A 41 3.32 5.25 -0.67
CA ALA A 41 3.24 4.34 -1.79
C ALA A 41 3.44 5.05 -3.12
N TYR A 42 4.06 4.35 -4.04
CA TYR A 42 4.28 4.82 -5.40
C TYR A 42 3.78 3.74 -6.35
N VAL A 43 2.91 4.13 -7.28
CA VAL A 43 2.38 3.21 -8.28
C VAL A 43 3.36 3.15 -9.44
N GLN A 44 3.97 1.99 -9.62
CA GLN A 44 4.95 1.80 -10.68
C GLN A 44 4.28 1.39 -11.98
N ALA A 45 3.20 0.64 -11.92
CA ALA A 45 2.47 0.18 -13.09
C ALA A 45 1.03 -0.10 -12.70
N GLY A 46 0.11 0.08 -13.64
CA GLY A 46 -1.29 -0.24 -13.43
C GLY A 46 -2.12 0.94 -12.97
N ALA A 47 -3.27 0.64 -12.36
CA ALA A 47 -4.22 1.65 -11.90
C ALA A 47 -5.06 1.08 -10.79
N LEU A 48 -5.36 1.92 -9.80
CA LEU A 48 -6.24 1.53 -8.70
C LEU A 48 -6.96 2.76 -8.15
N ILE A 49 -8.02 2.48 -7.41
CA ILE A 49 -8.75 3.50 -6.66
C ILE A 49 -8.46 3.23 -5.20
N VAL A 50 -7.96 4.24 -4.48
CA VAL A 50 -7.65 4.10 -3.07
C VAL A 50 -8.59 4.99 -2.26
N SER A 51 -9.15 4.42 -1.21
CA SER A 51 -9.99 5.15 -0.26
C SER A 51 -9.31 5.10 1.09
N ILE A 52 -9.00 6.24 1.65
CA ILE A 52 -8.23 6.35 2.90
C ILE A 52 -9.11 7.03 3.93
N GLY A 53 -9.40 6.32 5.03
CA GLY A 53 -10.28 6.85 6.06
C GLY A 53 -11.61 7.30 5.47
N ASP A 54 -11.98 8.51 5.79
CA ASP A 54 -13.25 9.11 5.30
C ASP A 54 -13.05 10.01 4.09
N ALA A 55 -11.85 10.06 3.55
CA ALA A 55 -11.57 10.91 2.40
C ALA A 55 -12.24 10.35 1.14
N PRO A 56 -12.54 11.18 0.16
CA PRO A 56 -13.08 10.70 -1.10
C PRO A 56 -12.11 9.74 -1.79
N PRO A 57 -12.64 8.78 -2.54
CA PRO A 57 -11.78 7.87 -3.30
C PRO A 57 -10.87 8.63 -4.25
N LEU A 58 -9.66 8.11 -4.43
CA LEU A 58 -8.65 8.72 -5.26
C LEU A 58 -8.21 7.71 -6.31
N GLU A 59 -8.35 8.07 -7.56
CA GLU A 59 -7.87 7.21 -8.63
C GLU A 59 -6.40 7.51 -8.90
N VAL A 60 -5.55 6.49 -8.86
CA VAL A 60 -4.11 6.63 -9.03
C VAL A 60 -3.62 5.71 -10.13
N HIS A 61 -2.62 6.17 -10.85
CA HIS A 61 -2.06 5.48 -12.01
C HIS A 61 -0.56 5.42 -11.89
N ALA A 62 0.08 4.74 -12.82
CA ALA A 62 1.54 4.67 -12.85
C ALA A 62 2.13 6.08 -12.79
N GLY A 63 3.06 6.28 -11.88
CA GLY A 63 3.68 7.58 -11.65
C GLY A 63 3.07 8.37 -10.52
N ASP A 64 1.90 7.97 -10.02
CA ASP A 64 1.26 8.65 -8.91
C ASP A 64 1.69 8.03 -7.58
N SER A 65 1.48 8.78 -6.52
CA SER A 65 1.80 8.30 -5.17
C SER A 65 0.70 8.72 -4.20
N TYR A 66 0.70 8.06 -3.04
CA TYR A 66 -0.26 8.40 -1.99
C TYR A 66 0.32 8.02 -0.64
N VAL A 67 -0.30 8.55 0.40
CA VAL A 67 0.10 8.30 1.79
C VAL A 67 -1.10 7.78 2.55
N VAL A 68 -0.89 6.70 3.30
CA VAL A 68 -1.88 6.23 4.28
C VAL A 68 -1.33 6.59 5.65
N PRO A 69 -1.91 7.60 6.33
CA PRO A 69 -1.41 8.00 7.64
C PRO A 69 -1.65 6.92 8.70
N MET A 70 -0.90 7.00 9.77
CA MET A 70 -1.14 6.12 10.92
C MET A 70 -2.57 6.27 11.40
N GLY A 71 -3.16 5.17 11.82
CA GLY A 71 -4.49 5.16 12.38
C GLY A 71 -5.62 5.22 11.38
N HIS A 72 -5.31 5.19 10.10
CA HIS A 72 -6.34 5.22 9.06
C HIS A 72 -6.42 3.88 8.36
N GLY A 73 -7.64 3.37 8.24
CA GLY A 73 -7.90 2.22 7.39
C GLY A 73 -7.88 2.63 5.93
N HIS A 74 -7.69 1.69 5.05
CA HIS A 74 -7.73 2.00 3.63
C HIS A 74 -8.25 0.81 2.84
N ARG A 75 -8.80 1.12 1.67
CA ARG A 75 -9.30 0.14 0.74
C ARG A 75 -8.78 0.45 -0.64
N PHE A 76 -8.53 -0.60 -1.39
CA PHE A 76 -8.15 -0.49 -2.78
C PHE A 76 -9.17 -1.19 -3.65
N GLU A 77 -9.46 -0.58 -4.78
CA GLU A 77 -10.05 -1.30 -5.90
C GLU A 77 -8.99 -1.32 -6.99
N VAL A 78 -8.34 -2.46 -7.18
CA VAL A 78 -7.31 -2.61 -8.19
C VAL A 78 -8.00 -2.84 -9.52
N LEU A 79 -7.77 -1.94 -10.48
CA LEU A 79 -8.50 -1.96 -11.76
C LEU A 79 -7.87 -2.88 -12.78
N GLU A 80 -6.58 -3.09 -12.68
CA GLU A 80 -5.80 -3.94 -13.58
C GLU A 80 -4.57 -4.37 -12.83
N PRO A 81 -3.82 -5.37 -13.30
CA PRO A 81 -2.63 -5.77 -12.57
C PRO A 81 -1.72 -4.58 -12.25
N THR A 82 -1.43 -4.37 -10.98
CA THR A 82 -0.82 -3.14 -10.50
C THR A 82 0.39 -3.49 -9.65
N THR A 83 1.47 -2.75 -9.87
CA THR A 83 2.69 -2.88 -9.07
C THR A 83 2.84 -1.62 -8.25
N VAL A 84 2.91 -1.79 -6.93
CA VAL A 84 3.05 -0.69 -5.98
C VAL A 84 4.28 -0.92 -5.15
N VAL A 85 5.13 0.10 -5.10
CA VAL A 85 6.28 0.12 -4.19
C VAL A 85 5.90 0.98 -3.01
N GLU A 86 6.08 0.46 -1.79
CA GLU A 86 5.70 1.22 -0.62
C GLU A 86 6.80 1.23 0.42
N ALA A 87 6.94 2.37 1.07
CA ALA A 87 7.79 2.52 2.23
C ALA A 87 6.88 2.52 3.46
N ILE A 88 7.25 1.75 4.45
CA ILE A 88 6.43 1.61 5.65
C ILE A 88 7.33 1.70 6.86
N SER A 89 6.91 2.47 7.86
CA SER A 89 7.61 2.56 9.13
C SER A 89 7.23 1.31 9.92
N ALA A 90 8.01 0.28 9.76
CA ALA A 90 7.59 -1.06 10.11
C ALA A 90 8.21 -1.57 11.40
N PHE A 91 8.86 -0.73 12.16
CA PHE A 91 9.66 -1.29 13.21
C PHE A 91 9.09 -1.09 14.57
N ASP A 92 9.30 -2.10 15.33
CA ASP A 92 9.09 -2.06 16.73
C ASP A 92 9.92 -0.91 17.31
N ARG A 93 9.27 -0.07 18.05
CA ARG A 93 9.95 1.06 18.64
C ARG A 93 10.56 0.77 19.99
N SER A 94 10.53 -0.46 20.37
CA SER A 94 11.03 -0.86 21.67
C SER A 94 12.51 -1.17 21.61
N TYR A 95 13.26 -0.29 21.11
CA TYR A 95 14.70 -0.51 21.21
C TYR A 95 15.44 0.80 21.32
#